data_3a42c5a338c61eedea2d96a00a161867
#
_entry.id   3a42c5a338c61eedea2d96a00a161867
#
_cell.length_a   1.000
_cell.length_b   1.000
_cell.length_c   1.000
_cell.angle_alpha   90.00
_cell.angle_beta   90.00
_cell.angle_gamma   90.00
#
_symmetry.space_group_name_H-M   'P 1'
#
loop_
_entity.id
_entity.type
_entity.pdbx_description
1 polymer ?
#
loop_
_entity_poly.entity_id
_entity_poly.type
_entity_poly.pdbx_seq_one_letter_code
_entity_poly.pdbx_strand_id
1 'polypeptide(L)'
;MGTYIETERLKLRDWEEKDLLPFQQMNANRQVRRYFPSLLSYRRSELDMRKMDEIIKEKGIGLFAVELKETGEWIGFIGVNYLPKESKYPFKELPLYEIGWRLIPEVWGNGIATEGAEAVMDYAMEKGITELYSFTSETNLPSRKVMEKIGMTFLDNFEFPDLSKYHPLKRYVRYYKELLPSQSEG
;
A
#
# COMPACT_ATOMS: atom_id res chain seq x y z
N MET A 1 5.12 -4.58 -20.70
CA MET A 1 4.11 -3.69 -20.09
C MET A 1 2.92 -4.53 -19.68
N GLY A 2 2.66 -4.63 -18.39
CA GLY A 2 1.62 -5.51 -17.90
C GLY A 2 0.67 -4.87 -16.94
N THR A 3 -0.62 -5.20 -17.12
CA THR A 3 -1.64 -5.04 -16.12
C THR A 3 -1.76 -6.36 -15.38
N TYR A 4 -1.69 -6.31 -14.05
CA TYR A 4 -1.73 -7.50 -13.21
C TYR A 4 -3.12 -7.72 -12.63
N ILE A 5 -3.82 -6.64 -12.31
CA ILE A 5 -5.14 -6.69 -11.67
C ILE A 5 -6.03 -5.65 -12.35
N GLU A 6 -7.26 -6.05 -12.66
CA GLU A 6 -8.30 -5.13 -13.13
C GLU A 6 -9.52 -5.22 -12.23
N THR A 7 -10.09 -4.07 -11.92
CA THR A 7 -11.36 -3.95 -11.22
C THR A 7 -12.35 -3.17 -12.09
N GLU A 8 -13.51 -2.88 -11.56
CA GLU A 8 -14.51 -2.08 -12.29
C GLU A 8 -13.95 -0.73 -12.75
N ARG A 9 -13.21 -0.04 -11.88
CA ARG A 9 -12.71 1.33 -12.15
C ARG A 9 -11.21 1.42 -12.36
N LEU A 10 -10.43 0.37 -12.02
CA LEU A 10 -8.98 0.47 -11.88
C LEU A 10 -8.23 -0.55 -12.74
N LYS A 11 -7.03 -0.14 -13.16
CA LYS A 11 -5.96 -1.04 -13.61
C LYS A 11 -4.79 -0.90 -12.66
N LEU A 12 -4.31 -2.01 -12.10
CA LEU A 12 -3.10 -2.08 -11.32
C LEU A 12 -2.02 -2.71 -12.19
N ARG A 13 -0.97 -1.95 -12.45
CA ARG A 13 -0.01 -2.24 -13.53
C ARG A 13 1.42 -1.92 -13.16
N ASP A 14 2.33 -2.24 -14.07
CA ASP A 14 3.72 -1.76 -14.03
C ASP A 14 3.75 -0.23 -13.98
N TRP A 15 4.81 0.29 -13.41
CA TRP A 15 5.10 1.71 -13.45
C TRP A 15 5.65 2.09 -14.82
N GLU A 16 5.23 3.25 -15.31
CA GLU A 16 5.68 3.83 -16.57
C GLU A 16 6.40 5.16 -16.31
N GLU A 17 7.26 5.56 -17.22
CA GLU A 17 8.02 6.81 -17.07
C GLU A 17 7.11 8.04 -16.89
N LYS A 18 5.95 8.04 -17.55
CA LYS A 18 4.95 9.11 -17.42
C LYS A 18 4.36 9.24 -16.01
N ASP A 19 4.49 8.20 -15.18
CA ASP A 19 3.98 8.21 -13.80
C ASP A 19 4.89 8.98 -12.85
N LEU A 20 6.14 9.23 -13.22
CA LEU A 20 7.13 9.81 -12.35
C LEU A 20 6.73 11.19 -11.85
N LEU A 21 6.33 12.09 -12.73
CA LEU A 21 5.98 13.45 -12.33
C LEU A 21 4.77 13.49 -11.40
N PRO A 22 3.62 12.85 -11.70
CA PRO A 22 2.51 12.83 -10.75
C PRO A 22 2.86 12.12 -9.43
N PHE A 23 3.71 11.10 -9.45
CA PHE A 23 4.17 10.45 -8.23
C PHE A 23 5.02 11.41 -7.38
N GLN A 24 5.94 12.16 -7.99
CA GLN A 24 6.73 13.17 -7.30
C GLN A 24 5.84 14.26 -6.68
N GLN A 25 4.83 14.70 -7.43
CA GLN A 25 3.87 15.71 -6.96
C GLN A 25 3.05 15.19 -5.78
N MET A 26 2.57 13.94 -5.84
CA MET A 26 1.85 13.32 -4.74
C MET A 26 2.71 13.25 -3.47
N ASN A 27 3.96 12.86 -3.58
CA ASN A 27 4.88 12.72 -2.44
C ASN A 27 5.35 14.05 -1.87
N ALA A 28 5.23 15.14 -2.63
CA ALA A 28 5.50 16.50 -2.19
C ALA A 28 4.25 17.23 -1.67
N ASN A 29 3.11 16.57 -1.69
CA ASN A 29 1.84 17.14 -1.25
C ASN A 29 1.68 16.98 0.27
N ARG A 30 1.51 18.10 0.98
CA ARG A 30 1.40 18.10 2.45
C ARG A 30 0.16 17.36 2.95
N GLN A 31 -0.95 17.43 2.22
CA GLN A 31 -2.18 16.75 2.58
C GLN A 31 -2.01 15.23 2.48
N VAL A 32 -1.34 14.74 1.44
CA VAL A 32 -1.03 13.32 1.27
C VAL A 32 -0.09 12.82 2.38
N ARG A 33 0.89 13.64 2.74
CA ARG A 33 1.96 13.26 3.68
C ARG A 33 1.67 13.67 5.14
N ARG A 34 0.46 14.12 5.46
CA ARG A 34 0.14 14.63 6.81
C ARG A 34 0.35 13.62 7.95
N TYR A 35 0.28 12.32 7.65
CA TYR A 35 0.52 11.24 8.62
C TYR A 35 1.92 10.66 8.54
N PHE A 36 2.80 11.29 7.79
CA PHE A 36 4.19 10.89 7.62
C PHE A 36 5.10 12.02 8.10
N PRO A 37 6.32 11.69 8.57
CA PRO A 37 7.17 12.69 9.23
C PRO A 37 7.70 13.80 8.31
N SER A 38 7.68 13.59 6.99
CA SER A 38 8.22 14.55 6.03
C SER A 38 7.60 14.39 4.65
N LEU A 39 7.76 15.42 3.82
CA LEU A 39 7.57 15.31 2.38
C LEU A 39 8.73 14.51 1.78
N LEU A 40 8.51 13.87 0.65
CA LEU A 40 9.58 13.21 -0.08
C LEU A 40 10.11 14.12 -1.20
N SER A 41 11.43 14.13 -1.37
CA SER A 41 12.08 14.85 -2.47
C SER A 41 11.73 14.18 -3.81
N TYR A 42 11.90 14.93 -4.90
CA TYR A 42 11.73 14.38 -6.25
C TYR A 42 12.70 13.24 -6.52
N ARG A 43 13.94 13.39 -6.07
CA ARG A 43 14.95 12.34 -6.19
C ARG A 43 14.55 11.08 -5.45
N ARG A 44 14.04 11.19 -4.24
CA ARG A 44 13.59 10.03 -3.45
C ARG A 44 12.42 9.33 -4.11
N SER A 45 11.48 10.10 -4.65
CA SER A 45 10.32 9.54 -5.37
C SER A 45 10.75 8.76 -6.60
N GLU A 46 11.72 9.27 -7.35
CA GLU A 46 12.27 8.56 -8.51
C GLU A 46 12.91 7.23 -8.12
N LEU A 47 13.72 7.22 -7.07
CA LEU A 47 14.35 5.99 -6.57
C LEU A 47 13.31 4.98 -6.10
N ASP A 48 12.29 5.43 -5.38
CA ASP A 48 11.22 4.59 -4.88
C ASP A 48 10.40 3.98 -6.03
N MET A 49 10.06 4.78 -7.04
CA MET A 49 9.31 4.30 -8.21
C MET A 49 10.08 3.20 -8.95
N ARG A 50 11.36 3.42 -9.23
CA ARG A 50 12.17 2.44 -9.94
C ARG A 50 12.31 1.14 -9.16
N LYS A 51 12.46 1.23 -7.84
CA LYS A 51 12.53 0.05 -6.99
C LYS A 51 11.20 -0.71 -6.94
N MET A 52 10.08 0.00 -6.83
CA MET A 52 8.75 -0.63 -6.86
C MET A 52 8.50 -1.35 -8.18
N ASP A 53 8.84 -0.73 -9.30
CA ASP A 53 8.69 -1.33 -10.62
C ASP A 53 9.57 -2.58 -10.80
N GLU A 54 10.80 -2.51 -10.35
CA GLU A 54 11.75 -3.62 -10.38
C GLU A 54 11.22 -4.83 -9.60
N ILE A 55 10.69 -4.61 -8.40
CA ILE A 55 10.13 -5.67 -7.56
C ILE A 55 8.92 -6.34 -8.24
N ILE A 56 8.03 -5.55 -8.83
CA ILE A 56 6.87 -6.09 -9.56
C ILE A 56 7.31 -6.99 -10.71
N LYS A 57 8.25 -6.53 -11.51
CA LYS A 57 8.77 -7.29 -12.66
C LYS A 57 9.48 -8.56 -12.25
N GLU A 58 10.20 -8.54 -11.15
CA GLU A 58 10.92 -9.70 -10.63
C GLU A 58 9.98 -10.71 -9.97
N LYS A 59 9.05 -10.25 -9.16
CA LYS A 59 8.23 -11.12 -8.28
C LYS A 59 6.79 -11.32 -8.74
N GLY A 60 6.30 -10.51 -9.67
CA GLY A 60 4.91 -10.54 -10.13
C GLY A 60 3.92 -9.97 -9.13
N ILE A 61 4.39 -9.44 -8.01
CA ILE A 61 3.60 -8.76 -6.99
C ILE A 61 4.44 -7.68 -6.31
N GLY A 62 3.80 -6.57 -5.95
CA GLY A 62 4.45 -5.44 -5.31
C GLY A 62 3.47 -4.29 -5.13
N LEU A 63 4.00 -3.08 -5.03
CA LEU A 63 3.20 -1.86 -4.98
C LEU A 63 2.94 -1.39 -6.41
N PHE A 64 1.76 -1.69 -6.91
CA PHE A 64 1.36 -1.42 -8.30
C PHE A 64 1.01 0.04 -8.54
N ALA A 65 1.36 0.55 -9.71
CA ALA A 65 0.80 1.81 -10.20
C ALA A 65 -0.70 1.61 -10.46
N VAL A 66 -1.51 2.57 -10.06
CA VAL A 66 -2.96 2.51 -10.22
C VAL A 66 -3.42 3.54 -11.24
N GLU A 67 -4.17 3.08 -12.23
CA GLU A 67 -4.74 3.89 -13.29
C GLU A 67 -6.26 3.83 -13.24
N LEU A 68 -6.92 4.99 -13.37
CA LEU A 68 -8.36 5.03 -13.57
C LEU A 68 -8.69 4.63 -15.01
N LYS A 69 -9.55 3.63 -15.19
CA LYS A 69 -9.98 3.18 -16.52
C LYS A 69 -10.66 4.28 -17.33
N GLU A 70 -11.48 5.09 -16.67
CA GLU A 70 -12.27 6.13 -17.30
C GLU A 70 -11.41 7.21 -17.98
N THR A 71 -10.32 7.62 -17.35
CA THR A 71 -9.49 8.75 -17.80
C THR A 71 -8.11 8.35 -18.27
N GLY A 72 -7.65 7.17 -17.92
CA GLY A 72 -6.25 6.75 -18.14
C GLY A 72 -5.24 7.42 -17.21
N GLU A 73 -5.70 8.17 -16.21
CA GLU A 73 -4.82 8.88 -15.28
C GLU A 73 -4.23 7.96 -14.21
N TRP A 74 -2.95 8.17 -13.93
CA TRP A 74 -2.31 7.60 -12.76
C TRP A 74 -2.81 8.31 -11.49
N ILE A 75 -3.24 7.52 -10.49
CA ILE A 75 -3.84 8.08 -9.27
C ILE A 75 -3.15 7.68 -7.97
N GLY A 76 -2.12 6.88 -8.04
CA GLY A 76 -1.41 6.44 -6.84
C GLY A 76 -0.87 5.03 -6.96
N PHE A 77 -0.66 4.38 -5.82
CA PHE A 77 -0.27 2.98 -5.78
C PHE A 77 -1.09 2.19 -4.75
N ILE A 78 -1.30 0.93 -5.06
CA ILE A 78 -1.91 -0.05 -4.15
C ILE A 78 -1.17 -1.37 -4.36
N GLY A 79 -0.86 -2.08 -3.29
CA GLY A 79 -0.23 -3.37 -3.44
C GLY A 79 0.31 -3.95 -2.15
N VAL A 80 1.26 -4.85 -2.31
CA VAL A 80 1.86 -5.62 -1.22
C VAL A 80 3.35 -5.38 -1.19
N ASN A 81 3.87 -5.11 0.00
CA ASN A 81 5.29 -4.91 0.24
C ASN A 81 5.82 -6.07 1.09
N TYR A 82 6.97 -6.61 0.73
CA TYR A 82 7.62 -7.68 1.51
C TYR A 82 8.57 -7.07 2.52
N LEU A 83 8.38 -7.41 3.80
CA LEU A 83 9.28 -7.02 4.88
C LEU A 83 10.13 -8.23 5.27
N PRO A 84 11.45 -8.21 4.98
CA PRO A 84 12.32 -9.31 5.31
C PRO A 84 12.58 -9.45 6.80
N LYS A 85 13.14 -10.57 7.22
CA LYS A 85 13.48 -10.84 8.62
C LYS A 85 14.41 -9.78 9.22
N GLU A 86 15.26 -9.17 8.41
CA GLU A 86 16.24 -8.14 8.81
C GLU A 86 15.64 -6.73 8.83
N SER A 87 14.34 -6.61 8.61
CA SER A 87 13.64 -5.32 8.64
C SER A 87 13.81 -4.64 10.00
N LYS A 88 13.83 -3.32 9.98
CA LYS A 88 13.94 -2.48 11.18
C LYS A 88 12.74 -2.54 12.11
N TYR A 89 11.61 -3.09 11.65
CA TYR A 89 10.37 -3.14 12.43
C TYR A 89 10.46 -4.17 13.55
N PRO A 90 9.87 -3.88 14.75
CA PRO A 90 9.97 -4.74 15.92
C PRO A 90 8.96 -5.91 15.89
N PHE A 91 8.69 -6.48 14.72
CA PHE A 91 7.68 -7.51 14.56
C PHE A 91 8.27 -8.90 14.68
N LYS A 92 7.74 -9.70 15.62
CA LYS A 92 8.14 -11.11 15.79
C LYS A 92 7.72 -11.99 14.61
N GLU A 93 6.75 -11.56 13.82
CA GLU A 93 6.21 -12.29 12.67
C GLU A 93 7.04 -12.16 11.39
N LEU A 94 8.12 -11.36 11.40
CA LEU A 94 8.99 -11.19 10.24
C LEU A 94 9.59 -12.53 9.78
N PRO A 95 9.70 -12.81 8.48
CA PRO A 95 9.30 -11.95 7.37
C PRO A 95 7.78 -11.93 7.18
N LEU A 96 7.25 -10.81 6.68
CA LEU A 96 5.82 -10.68 6.46
C LEU A 96 5.51 -9.86 5.21
N TYR A 97 4.26 -9.93 4.76
CA TYR A 97 3.75 -9.11 3.69
C TYR A 97 2.81 -8.04 4.25
N GLU A 98 3.00 -6.81 3.81
CA GLU A 98 2.19 -5.66 4.18
C GLU A 98 1.40 -5.18 2.99
N ILE A 99 0.08 -5.04 3.14
CA ILE A 99 -0.76 -4.37 2.14
C ILE A 99 -0.80 -2.87 2.42
N GLY A 100 -0.67 -2.07 1.38
CA GLY A 100 -0.63 -0.61 1.51
C GLY A 100 -1.19 0.10 0.30
N TRP A 101 -1.50 1.37 0.50
CA TRP A 101 -2.05 2.25 -0.52
C TRP A 101 -1.69 3.71 -0.24
N ARG A 102 -1.57 4.47 -1.33
CA ARG A 102 -1.45 5.92 -1.28
C ARG A 102 -2.03 6.47 -2.57
N LEU A 103 -3.04 7.34 -2.45
CA LEU A 103 -3.76 7.91 -3.59
C LEU A 103 -3.68 9.43 -3.56
N ILE A 104 -3.80 10.03 -4.75
CA ILE A 104 -3.91 11.49 -4.86
C ILE A 104 -5.23 11.97 -4.23
N PRO A 105 -5.24 13.19 -3.62
CA PRO A 105 -6.42 13.68 -2.92
C PRO A 105 -7.70 13.77 -3.76
N GLU A 106 -7.55 14.01 -5.05
CA GLU A 106 -8.66 14.19 -5.99
C GLU A 106 -9.58 12.96 -6.09
N VAL A 107 -9.09 11.78 -5.71
CA VAL A 107 -9.87 10.53 -5.78
C VAL A 107 -10.32 10.04 -4.41
N TRP A 108 -10.00 10.74 -3.33
CA TRP A 108 -10.40 10.33 -1.99
C TRP A 108 -11.92 10.36 -1.80
N GLY A 109 -12.42 9.54 -0.88
CA GLY A 109 -13.85 9.52 -0.54
C GLY A 109 -14.74 8.77 -1.53
N ASN A 110 -14.17 8.04 -2.48
CA ASN A 110 -14.91 7.34 -3.54
C ASN A 110 -14.82 5.82 -3.46
N GLY A 111 -14.23 5.28 -2.39
CA GLY A 111 -14.10 3.84 -2.21
C GLY A 111 -13.01 3.18 -3.07
N ILE A 112 -12.13 3.97 -3.69
CA ILE A 112 -11.10 3.46 -4.61
C ILE A 112 -10.05 2.64 -3.88
N ALA A 113 -9.57 3.11 -2.71
CA ALA A 113 -8.59 2.36 -1.93
C ALA A 113 -9.15 0.98 -1.52
N THR A 114 -10.40 0.94 -1.08
CA THR A 114 -11.08 -0.30 -0.71
C THR A 114 -11.20 -1.25 -1.91
N GLU A 115 -11.66 -0.75 -3.05
CA GLU A 115 -11.81 -1.54 -4.28
C GLU A 115 -10.47 -2.16 -4.72
N GLY A 116 -9.42 -1.35 -4.77
CA GLY A 116 -8.10 -1.81 -5.18
C GLY A 116 -7.47 -2.75 -4.15
N ALA A 117 -7.60 -2.46 -2.87
CA ALA A 117 -7.03 -3.30 -1.81
C ALA A 117 -7.70 -4.68 -1.74
N GLU A 118 -9.02 -4.76 -1.90
CA GLU A 118 -9.73 -6.04 -1.96
C GLU A 118 -9.25 -6.89 -3.14
N ALA A 119 -9.07 -6.28 -4.30
CA ALA A 119 -8.55 -6.98 -5.48
C ALA A 119 -7.10 -7.44 -5.29
N VAL A 120 -6.27 -6.64 -4.62
CA VAL A 120 -4.91 -7.02 -4.27
C VAL A 120 -4.89 -8.21 -3.31
N MET A 121 -5.81 -8.26 -2.35
CA MET A 121 -5.91 -9.40 -1.42
C MET A 121 -6.21 -10.69 -2.16
N ASP A 122 -7.16 -10.68 -3.09
CA ASP A 122 -7.49 -11.85 -3.91
C ASP A 122 -6.29 -12.29 -4.75
N TYR A 123 -5.59 -11.33 -5.34
CA TYR A 123 -4.38 -11.60 -6.13
C TYR A 123 -3.25 -12.17 -5.26
N ALA A 124 -3.06 -11.62 -4.05
CA ALA A 124 -2.05 -12.12 -3.11
C ALA A 124 -2.33 -13.58 -2.71
N MET A 125 -3.60 -13.89 -2.47
CA MET A 125 -4.02 -15.25 -2.14
C MET A 125 -3.74 -16.21 -3.31
N GLU A 126 -4.00 -15.82 -4.55
CA GLU A 126 -3.65 -16.59 -5.74
C GLU A 126 -2.15 -16.85 -5.86
N LYS A 127 -1.33 -15.92 -5.38
CA LYS A 127 0.13 -16.04 -5.34
C LYS A 127 0.65 -16.88 -4.18
N GLY A 128 -0.25 -17.41 -3.34
CA GLY A 128 0.12 -18.28 -2.22
C GLY A 128 0.44 -17.53 -0.93
N ILE A 129 0.15 -16.24 -0.84
CA ILE A 129 0.29 -15.48 0.39
C ILE A 129 -0.87 -15.83 1.31
N THR A 130 -0.58 -16.24 2.55
CA THR A 130 -1.57 -16.73 3.51
C THR A 130 -1.92 -15.72 4.59
N GLU A 131 -1.13 -14.68 4.74
CA GLU A 131 -1.32 -13.66 5.78
C GLU A 131 -0.93 -12.29 5.25
N LEU A 132 -1.72 -11.28 5.58
CA LEU A 132 -1.40 -9.89 5.30
C LEU A 132 -1.47 -9.05 6.57
N TYR A 133 -0.52 -8.14 6.68
CA TYR A 133 -0.49 -7.10 7.70
C TYR A 133 -0.65 -5.75 7.04
N SER A 134 -1.10 -4.77 7.80
CA SER A 134 -1.11 -3.37 7.37
C SER A 134 -0.89 -2.49 8.58
N PHE A 135 -0.16 -1.42 8.43
CA PHE A 135 0.10 -0.52 9.54
C PHE A 135 0.16 0.93 9.08
N THR A 136 -0.20 1.82 9.99
CA THR A 136 -0.22 3.26 9.75
C THR A 136 -0.12 4.00 11.08
N SER A 137 0.09 5.31 11.01
CA SER A 137 -0.02 6.16 12.19
C SER A 137 -1.38 5.96 12.88
N GLU A 138 -1.37 5.91 14.20
CA GLU A 138 -2.58 5.75 15.03
C GLU A 138 -3.68 6.75 14.67
N THR A 139 -3.30 7.96 14.28
CA THR A 139 -4.22 9.04 13.94
C THR A 139 -4.72 9.02 12.50
N ASN A 140 -4.20 8.12 11.67
CA ASN A 140 -4.61 8.01 10.26
C ASN A 140 -5.93 7.25 10.15
N LEU A 141 -7.03 7.89 10.52
CA LEU A 141 -8.36 7.29 10.52
C LEU A 141 -8.83 6.84 9.13
N PRO A 142 -8.60 7.59 8.05
CA PRO A 142 -9.00 7.14 6.72
C PRO A 142 -8.38 5.80 6.32
N SER A 143 -7.09 5.58 6.56
CA SER A 143 -6.44 4.29 6.28
C SER A 143 -6.95 3.18 7.19
N ARG A 144 -7.17 3.46 8.46
CA ARG A 144 -7.74 2.49 9.40
C ARG A 144 -9.12 2.04 8.99
N LYS A 145 -9.94 2.95 8.45
CA LYS A 145 -11.27 2.59 7.92
C LYS A 145 -11.16 1.66 6.72
N VAL A 146 -10.21 1.88 5.83
CA VAL A 146 -9.98 0.98 4.70
C VAL A 146 -9.55 -0.41 5.20
N MET A 147 -8.63 -0.47 6.16
CA MET A 147 -8.21 -1.74 6.77
C MET A 147 -9.40 -2.52 7.32
N GLU A 148 -10.29 -1.86 8.02
CA GLU A 148 -11.51 -2.48 8.57
C GLU A 148 -12.47 -2.94 7.46
N LYS A 149 -12.67 -2.11 6.44
CA LYS A 149 -13.57 -2.42 5.31
C LYS A 149 -13.12 -3.63 4.50
N ILE A 150 -11.82 -3.86 4.39
CA ILE A 150 -11.28 -5.03 3.68
C ILE A 150 -11.18 -6.26 4.58
N GLY A 151 -11.70 -6.17 5.79
CA GLY A 151 -11.83 -7.31 6.71
C GLY A 151 -10.61 -7.57 7.57
N MET A 152 -9.71 -6.63 7.70
CA MET A 152 -8.58 -6.73 8.62
C MET A 152 -9.02 -6.42 10.04
N THR A 153 -8.39 -7.07 11.02
CA THR A 153 -8.64 -6.84 12.43
C THR A 153 -7.45 -6.17 13.09
N PHE A 154 -7.72 -5.30 14.04
CA PHE A 154 -6.69 -4.67 14.86
C PHE A 154 -5.88 -5.73 15.61
N LEU A 155 -4.55 -5.63 15.51
CA LEU A 155 -3.64 -6.57 16.16
C LEU A 155 -2.95 -5.95 17.38
N ASP A 156 -2.22 -4.87 17.17
CA ASP A 156 -1.46 -4.20 18.24
C ASP A 156 -1.02 -2.78 17.86
N ASN A 157 -0.38 -2.13 18.81
CA ASN A 157 0.30 -0.85 18.62
C ASN A 157 1.81 -1.08 18.65
N PHE A 158 2.54 -0.22 17.95
CA PHE A 158 3.99 -0.18 18.02
C PHE A 158 4.52 1.23 17.83
N GLU A 159 5.78 1.44 18.15
CA GLU A 159 6.45 2.70 17.92
C GLU A 159 7.24 2.64 16.61
N PHE A 160 7.05 3.63 15.74
CA PHE A 160 7.79 3.68 14.47
C PHE A 160 9.28 3.89 14.74
N PRO A 161 10.16 2.97 14.28
CA PRO A 161 11.54 2.92 14.76
C PRO A 161 12.40 4.14 14.39
N ASP A 162 12.09 4.82 13.28
CA ASP A 162 12.89 5.96 12.80
C ASP A 162 12.51 7.30 13.43
N LEU A 163 11.52 7.33 14.32
CA LEU A 163 11.03 8.56 14.92
C LEU A 163 11.42 8.66 16.37
N SER A 164 11.70 9.90 16.82
CA SER A 164 11.91 10.22 18.22
C SER A 164 10.69 9.79 19.06
N LYS A 165 10.94 9.33 20.27
CA LYS A 165 9.92 8.96 21.25
C LYS A 165 8.86 10.07 21.48
N TYR A 166 9.22 11.34 21.25
CA TYR A 166 8.32 12.48 21.42
C TYR A 166 7.65 12.96 20.14
N HIS A 167 7.94 12.31 19.01
CA HIS A 167 7.35 12.72 17.72
C HIS A 167 5.84 12.45 17.72
N PRO A 168 4.99 13.38 17.23
CA PRO A 168 3.54 13.21 17.20
C PRO A 168 3.05 11.98 16.44
N LEU A 169 3.82 11.52 15.44
CA LEU A 169 3.49 10.36 14.62
C LEU A 169 4.23 9.08 15.05
N LYS A 170 4.79 9.06 16.27
CA LYS A 170 5.55 7.91 16.78
C LYS A 170 4.69 6.66 16.93
N ARG A 171 3.44 6.82 17.34
CA ARG A 171 2.52 5.71 17.61
C ARG A 171 1.86 5.24 16.33
N TYR A 172 2.03 3.94 16.05
CA TYR A 172 1.42 3.25 14.92
C TYR A 172 0.48 2.16 15.41
N VAL A 173 -0.46 1.80 14.55
CA VAL A 173 -1.35 0.65 14.72
C VAL A 173 -1.06 -0.37 13.64
N ARG A 174 -1.22 -1.64 13.98
CA ARG A 174 -1.03 -2.76 13.07
C ARG A 174 -2.29 -3.59 13.01
N TYR A 175 -2.70 -3.93 11.79
CA TYR A 175 -3.87 -4.76 11.46
C TYR A 175 -3.40 -6.03 10.78
N TYR A 176 -4.24 -7.05 10.82
CA TYR A 176 -3.91 -8.38 10.33
C TYR A 176 -5.12 -9.03 9.68
N LYS A 177 -4.86 -9.85 8.66
CA LYS A 177 -5.87 -10.73 8.04
C LYS A 177 -5.24 -12.02 7.57
N GLU A 178 -5.86 -13.14 7.93
CA GLU A 178 -5.56 -14.45 7.36
C GLU A 178 -6.27 -14.58 6.01
N LEU A 179 -5.53 -15.00 4.99
CA LEU A 179 -6.07 -15.22 3.65
C LEU A 179 -6.32 -16.72 3.47
N LEU A 180 -7.58 -17.10 3.54
CA LEU A 180 -7.99 -18.49 3.32
C LEU A 180 -8.53 -18.63 1.89
N PRO A 181 -8.14 -19.70 1.15
CA PRO A 181 -8.77 -19.98 -0.12
C PRO A 181 -10.26 -20.20 0.11
N SER A 182 -11.11 -19.65 -0.77
CA SER A 182 -12.53 -19.91 -0.72
C SER A 182 -12.74 -21.41 -0.72
N GLN A 183 -13.44 -21.94 0.29
CA GLN A 183 -13.88 -23.33 0.26
C GLN A 183 -14.84 -23.43 -0.91
N SER A 184 -14.44 -24.20 -1.94
CA SER A 184 -15.41 -24.62 -2.93
C SER A 184 -16.46 -25.42 -2.20
N GLU A 185 -17.67 -24.90 -2.12
CA GLU A 185 -18.82 -25.68 -1.72
C GLU A 185 -18.93 -26.84 -2.72
N GLY A 186 -18.50 -27.98 -2.28
CA GLY A 186 -18.62 -29.22 -3.02
C GLY A 186 -20.04 -29.74 -2.91
#